data_de8c7a8d7e5e34ad717679841db29c0c
#
_entry.id   de8c7a8d7e5e34ad717679841db29c0c
#
_cell.length_a   1.000
_cell.length_b   1.000
_cell.length_c   1.000
_cell.angle_alpha   90.00
_cell.angle_beta   90.00
_cell.angle_gamma   90.00
#
_symmetry.space_group_name_H-M   'P 1'
#
loop_
_entity.id
_entity.type
_entity.pdbx_description
1 polymer ?
#
loop_
_entity_poly.entity_id
_entity_poly.type
_entity_poly.pdbx_seq_one_letter_code
_entity_poly.pdbx_strand_id
1 'polypeptide(L)'
;MKRKTETGRRRFIKVCASAAATVASYPETLVASMNQGQFFNRVRLVQEDDTPLKAGDLITDESYLFFYPYISTPCFLIRLKQSINQATSLKTQQGGEYHWPGGVGPQNQIVSFSAICAHKMSHPSVQVSFINYRPEEVQYAGHDNLFHRRQNVIYCCSEGSVYDPAEGGRVLGGPAPNPLAAILLEHDPQTDYLFAVGVAGQSMFASYFETFGHRLELEFKSEWVDQAVEGSSKVVTLDSYCARQVLC
;
A
#
# COMPACT_ATOMS: atom_id res chain seq x y z
N MET A 1 1.31 17.68 -44.88
CA MET A 1 2.55 17.62 -44.08
C MET A 1 2.26 16.86 -42.77
N LYS A 2 2.77 15.62 -42.66
CA LYS A 2 2.57 14.76 -41.47
C LYS A 2 3.71 15.00 -40.49
N ARG A 3 3.45 15.55 -39.33
CA ARG A 3 4.40 15.54 -38.21
C ARG A 3 4.31 14.21 -37.48
N LYS A 4 5.37 13.42 -37.53
CA LYS A 4 5.54 12.16 -36.81
C LYS A 4 5.83 12.46 -35.31
N THR A 5 5.10 11.82 -34.45
CA THR A 5 5.28 11.82 -33.00
C THR A 5 6.50 10.98 -32.61
N GLU A 6 7.62 11.62 -32.27
CA GLU A 6 8.83 10.97 -31.71
C GLU A 6 8.90 10.99 -30.18
N THR A 7 7.78 11.22 -29.49
CA THR A 7 7.80 11.53 -28.06
C THR A 7 7.80 10.31 -27.14
N GLY A 8 7.38 9.14 -27.62
CA GLY A 8 7.20 7.94 -26.76
C GLY A 8 8.50 7.22 -26.37
N ARG A 9 9.45 7.08 -27.30
CA ARG A 9 10.69 6.30 -27.07
C ARG A 9 11.69 6.99 -26.14
N ARG A 10 11.82 8.31 -26.22
CA ARG A 10 12.73 9.06 -25.35
C ARG A 10 12.25 9.16 -23.89
N ARG A 11 10.95 9.12 -23.65
CA ARG A 11 10.38 9.09 -22.31
C ARG A 11 10.59 7.72 -21.66
N PHE A 12 10.42 6.64 -22.40
CA PHE A 12 10.66 5.27 -21.92
C PHE A 12 12.13 5.05 -21.51
N ILE A 13 13.09 5.54 -22.30
CA ILE A 13 14.53 5.42 -21.99
C ILE A 13 14.91 6.24 -20.74
N LYS A 14 14.29 7.41 -20.52
CA LYS A 14 14.55 8.21 -19.31
C LYS A 14 14.00 7.55 -18.02
N VAL A 15 12.84 6.89 -18.10
CA VAL A 15 12.26 6.14 -16.97
C VAL A 15 13.11 4.92 -16.65
N CYS A 16 13.64 4.19 -17.66
CA CYS A 16 14.54 3.06 -17.41
C CYS A 16 15.91 3.48 -16.86
N ALA A 17 16.42 4.67 -17.22
CA ALA A 17 17.71 5.16 -16.74
C ALA A 17 17.63 5.66 -15.28
N SER A 18 16.49 6.22 -14.85
CA SER A 18 16.30 6.63 -13.44
C SER A 18 16.10 5.43 -12.51
N ALA A 19 15.47 4.35 -12.99
CA ALA A 19 15.35 3.12 -12.20
C ALA A 19 16.71 2.43 -11.95
N ALA A 20 17.66 2.52 -12.89
CA ALA A 20 18.98 1.91 -12.76
C ALA A 20 19.92 2.65 -11.77
N ALA A 21 19.72 3.95 -11.56
CA ALA A 21 20.58 4.74 -10.67
C ALA A 21 20.23 4.60 -9.18
N THR A 22 19.00 4.17 -8.85
CA THR A 22 18.55 3.99 -7.46
C THR A 22 18.93 2.64 -6.85
N VAL A 23 19.27 1.65 -7.68
CA VAL A 23 19.60 0.27 -7.23
C VAL A 23 20.93 0.21 -6.44
N ALA A 24 21.84 1.16 -6.61
CA ALA A 24 23.15 1.15 -5.96
C ALA A 24 23.14 1.52 -4.45
N SER A 25 21.99 1.89 -3.89
CA SER A 25 21.87 2.40 -2.51
C SER A 25 21.05 1.50 -1.58
N TYR A 26 20.56 0.34 -2.05
CA TYR A 26 19.67 -0.52 -1.25
C TYR A 26 20.43 -1.60 -0.49
N PRO A 27 20.09 -1.89 0.79
CA PRO A 27 20.64 -3.03 1.52
C PRO A 27 20.34 -4.36 0.80
N GLU A 28 21.25 -5.33 0.93
CA GLU A 28 21.15 -6.63 0.24
C GLU A 28 19.81 -7.38 0.49
N THR A 29 19.15 -7.13 1.61
CA THR A 29 17.83 -7.68 1.94
C THR A 29 16.71 -7.19 1.02
N LEU A 30 16.82 -5.96 0.48
CA LEU A 30 15.91 -5.42 -0.53
C LEU A 30 16.22 -5.96 -1.93
N VAL A 31 17.50 -6.21 -2.23
CA VAL A 31 17.92 -6.76 -3.53
C VAL A 31 17.34 -8.16 -3.76
N ALA A 32 17.19 -8.99 -2.72
CA ALA A 32 16.56 -10.30 -2.83
C ALA A 32 15.04 -10.22 -3.14
N SER A 33 14.35 -9.13 -2.72
CA SER A 33 12.94 -8.88 -3.06
C SER A 33 12.76 -8.23 -4.43
N MET A 34 13.84 -7.76 -5.07
CA MET A 34 13.81 -7.11 -6.39
C MET A 34 13.34 -8.02 -7.52
N ASN A 35 13.36 -9.33 -7.37
CA ASN A 35 12.88 -10.24 -8.42
C ASN A 35 11.36 -10.24 -8.61
N GLN A 36 10.57 -9.55 -7.75
CA GLN A 36 9.10 -9.66 -7.76
C GLN A 36 8.35 -8.39 -7.31
N GLY A 37 9.03 -7.28 -7.07
CA GLY A 37 8.44 -5.98 -6.75
C GLY A 37 8.63 -4.94 -7.86
N GLN A 38 7.67 -4.04 -8.01
CA GLN A 38 7.82 -2.85 -8.84
C GLN A 38 8.33 -1.71 -7.99
N PHE A 39 9.50 -1.15 -8.32
CA PHE A 39 10.05 0.01 -7.64
C PHE A 39 9.54 1.31 -8.26
N PHE A 40 9.28 2.26 -7.40
CA PHE A 40 8.84 3.61 -7.72
C PHE A 40 9.79 4.62 -7.08
N ASN A 41 9.44 5.90 -7.13
CA ASN A 41 10.22 6.93 -6.44
C ASN A 41 10.33 6.62 -4.94
N ARG A 42 11.51 6.86 -4.38
CA ARG A 42 11.70 6.81 -2.93
C ARG A 42 11.07 8.04 -2.31
N VAL A 43 9.99 7.86 -1.56
CA VAL A 43 9.16 8.91 -1.02
C VAL A 43 9.27 8.88 0.50
N ARG A 44 9.64 10.03 1.10
CA ARG A 44 9.69 10.16 2.56
C ARG A 44 8.28 10.27 3.11
N LEU A 45 7.99 9.52 4.17
CA LEU A 45 6.75 9.72 4.93
C LEU A 45 6.93 10.90 5.89
N VAL A 46 5.95 11.81 5.88
CA VAL A 46 5.98 13.04 6.70
C VAL A 46 4.66 13.19 7.46
N GLN A 47 4.70 13.91 8.58
CA GLN A 47 3.53 14.30 9.34
C GLN A 47 2.75 15.41 8.59
N GLU A 48 1.60 15.82 9.12
CA GLU A 48 0.77 16.87 8.50
C GLU A 48 1.49 18.23 8.38
N ASP A 49 2.42 18.51 9.28
CA ASP A 49 3.25 19.72 9.30
C ASP A 49 4.52 19.65 8.42
N ASP A 50 4.61 18.61 7.57
CA ASP A 50 5.75 18.31 6.70
C ASP A 50 7.04 17.90 7.44
N THR A 51 6.99 17.68 8.77
CA THR A 51 8.13 17.09 9.50
C THR A 51 8.26 15.60 9.19
N PRO A 52 9.48 15.05 9.09
CA PRO A 52 9.68 13.63 8.84
C PRO A 52 9.00 12.74 9.90
N LEU A 53 8.23 11.76 9.46
CA LEU A 53 7.62 10.76 10.34
C LEU A 53 8.68 9.79 10.83
N LYS A 54 8.78 9.61 12.13
CA LYS A 54 9.63 8.59 12.74
C LYS A 54 8.84 7.31 13.00
N ALA A 55 9.52 6.17 12.88
CA ALA A 55 8.93 4.88 13.21
C ALA A 55 8.40 4.84 14.67
N GLY A 56 9.08 5.53 15.58
CA GLY A 56 8.69 5.67 16.98
C GLY A 56 7.41 6.48 17.22
N ASP A 57 7.05 7.37 16.31
CA ASP A 57 5.86 8.23 16.45
C ASP A 57 4.54 7.47 16.15
N LEU A 58 4.62 6.33 15.47
CA LEU A 58 3.44 5.54 15.14
C LEU A 58 2.84 4.87 16.39
N ILE A 59 1.56 5.08 16.61
CA ILE A 59 0.80 4.41 17.67
C ILE A 59 0.49 2.99 17.22
N THR A 60 0.70 2.02 18.12
CA THR A 60 0.39 0.61 17.84
C THR A 60 -1.12 0.42 17.66
N ASP A 61 -1.50 -0.37 16.64
CA ASP A 61 -2.88 -0.65 16.24
C ASP A 61 -3.67 0.56 15.73
N GLU A 62 -3.03 1.72 15.55
CA GLU A 62 -3.63 2.85 14.86
C GLU A 62 -3.56 2.65 13.34
N SER A 63 -4.60 3.07 12.64
CA SER A 63 -4.67 3.03 11.18
C SER A 63 -4.29 4.38 10.59
N TYR A 64 -3.16 4.44 9.91
CA TYR A 64 -2.71 5.61 9.18
C TYR A 64 -2.92 5.43 7.68
N LEU A 65 -3.09 6.55 6.99
CA LEU A 65 -3.25 6.64 5.54
C LEU A 65 -2.20 7.59 4.96
N PHE A 66 -1.63 7.21 3.80
CA PHE A 66 -0.82 8.06 2.95
C PHE A 66 -1.03 7.67 1.49
N PHE A 67 -0.47 8.42 0.54
CA PHE A 67 -0.65 8.16 -0.88
C PHE A 67 0.66 7.73 -1.53
N TYR A 68 0.63 6.57 -2.23
CA TYR A 68 1.78 5.99 -2.93
C TYR A 68 1.34 4.83 -3.82
N PRO A 69 1.93 4.57 -4.99
CA PRO A 69 3.00 5.34 -5.64
C PRO A 69 2.50 6.57 -6.40
N TYR A 70 1.19 6.78 -6.47
CA TYR A 70 0.55 7.89 -7.15
C TYR A 70 -0.22 8.77 -6.17
N ILE A 71 -0.44 10.04 -6.55
CA ILE A 71 -1.08 11.04 -5.67
C ILE A 71 -2.49 10.67 -5.20
N SER A 72 -3.17 9.75 -5.88
CA SER A 72 -4.54 9.33 -5.56
C SER A 72 -4.65 7.85 -5.15
N THR A 73 -3.53 7.13 -4.98
CA THR A 73 -3.55 5.74 -4.52
C THR A 73 -3.34 5.63 -3.01
N PRO A 74 -4.42 5.43 -2.23
CA PRO A 74 -4.34 5.38 -0.78
C PRO A 74 -3.66 4.09 -0.30
N CYS A 75 -2.86 4.21 0.75
CA CYS A 75 -2.13 3.12 1.39
C CYS A 75 -2.31 3.17 2.91
N PHE A 76 -2.53 2.03 3.52
CA PHE A 76 -2.46 1.87 4.96
C PHE A 76 -1.00 1.84 5.43
N LEU A 77 -0.73 2.48 6.56
CA LEU A 77 0.47 2.31 7.36
C LEU A 77 0.05 1.89 8.75
N ILE A 78 0.55 0.76 9.23
CA ILE A 78 0.08 0.14 10.47
C ILE A 78 1.29 -0.31 11.29
N ARG A 79 1.32 0.03 12.57
CA ARG A 79 2.24 -0.56 13.53
C ARG A 79 1.53 -1.68 14.28
N LEU A 80 1.93 -2.92 14.01
CA LEU A 80 1.38 -4.10 14.67
C LEU A 80 1.99 -4.31 16.07
N LYS A 81 1.29 -5.03 16.95
CA LYS A 81 1.83 -5.44 18.25
C LYS A 81 2.98 -6.42 18.15
N GLN A 82 2.95 -7.27 17.12
CA GLN A 82 3.92 -8.34 16.91
C GLN A 82 4.99 -7.94 15.89
N SER A 83 6.20 -8.45 16.08
CA SER A 83 7.29 -8.33 15.10
C SER A 83 7.09 -9.29 13.93
N ILE A 84 7.31 -8.82 12.71
CA ILE A 84 7.20 -9.61 11.49
C ILE A 84 8.61 -9.74 10.89
N ASN A 85 9.33 -10.75 11.36
CA ASN A 85 10.75 -10.96 11.04
C ASN A 85 10.99 -11.91 9.85
N GLN A 86 9.92 -12.51 9.32
CA GLN A 86 10.04 -13.52 8.26
C GLN A 86 9.37 -13.05 6.99
N ALA A 87 10.02 -13.30 5.88
CA ALA A 87 9.42 -13.12 4.57
C ALA A 87 8.30 -14.16 4.35
N THR A 88 7.21 -13.71 3.73
CA THR A 88 6.07 -14.56 3.40
C THR A 88 5.97 -14.73 1.89
N SER A 89 5.90 -15.99 1.43
CA SER A 89 5.62 -16.31 0.02
C SER A 89 4.11 -16.24 -0.24
N LEU A 90 3.74 -15.50 -1.25
CA LEU A 90 2.36 -15.24 -1.63
C LEU A 90 2.18 -15.50 -3.14
N LYS A 91 0.92 -15.67 -3.55
CA LYS A 91 0.56 -15.88 -4.97
C LYS A 91 -0.48 -14.88 -5.40
N THR A 92 -0.34 -14.43 -6.64
CA THR A 92 -1.37 -13.66 -7.33
C THR A 92 -2.46 -14.61 -7.88
N GLN A 93 -3.60 -14.06 -8.29
CA GLN A 93 -4.67 -14.84 -8.95
C GLN A 93 -4.17 -15.59 -10.21
N GLN A 94 -3.22 -14.99 -10.95
CA GLN A 94 -2.63 -15.59 -12.14
C GLN A 94 -1.55 -16.64 -11.81
N GLY A 95 -1.32 -16.94 -10.53
CA GLY A 95 -0.34 -17.94 -10.07
C GLY A 95 1.09 -17.42 -9.99
N GLY A 96 1.35 -16.13 -10.23
CA GLY A 96 2.66 -15.51 -10.02
C GLY A 96 3.02 -15.52 -8.54
N GLU A 97 4.20 -16.07 -8.20
CA GLU A 97 4.71 -16.08 -6.83
C GLU A 97 5.53 -14.83 -6.55
N TYR A 98 5.41 -14.29 -5.34
CA TYR A 98 6.23 -13.19 -4.87
C TYR A 98 6.51 -13.34 -3.37
N HIS A 99 7.57 -12.67 -2.89
CA HIS A 99 7.94 -12.65 -1.49
C HIS A 99 7.70 -11.27 -0.91
N TRP A 100 6.92 -11.21 0.15
CA TRP A 100 6.82 -10.03 0.98
C TRP A 100 7.87 -10.11 2.10
N PRO A 101 8.73 -9.08 2.28
CA PRO A 101 9.90 -9.18 3.17
C PRO A 101 9.56 -9.15 4.67
N GLY A 102 8.32 -8.82 5.04
CA GLY A 102 7.92 -8.62 6.44
C GLY A 102 7.79 -7.14 6.81
N GLY A 103 7.83 -6.86 8.10
CA GLY A 103 7.73 -5.51 8.66
C GLY A 103 9.07 -4.77 8.68
N VAL A 104 9.00 -3.45 8.86
CA VAL A 104 10.17 -2.58 9.03
C VAL A 104 10.12 -1.85 10.38
N GLY A 105 11.11 -0.99 10.63
CA GLY A 105 11.26 -0.25 11.89
C GLY A 105 12.08 -1.01 12.92
N PRO A 106 12.33 -0.43 14.11
CA PRO A 106 13.26 -0.98 15.10
C PRO A 106 12.91 -2.39 15.59
N GLN A 107 11.64 -2.78 15.51
CA GLN A 107 11.13 -4.09 15.94
C GLN A 107 10.44 -4.85 14.80
N ASN A 108 10.61 -4.42 13.54
CA ASN A 108 9.94 -5.01 12.38
C ASN A 108 8.41 -5.13 12.54
N GLN A 109 7.78 -4.10 13.12
CA GLN A 109 6.35 -4.07 13.44
C GLN A 109 5.53 -3.23 12.46
N ILE A 110 6.18 -2.43 11.61
CA ILE A 110 5.53 -1.48 10.72
C ILE A 110 5.35 -2.11 9.36
N VAL A 111 4.10 -2.17 8.92
CA VAL A 111 3.70 -2.75 7.63
C VAL A 111 2.86 -1.76 6.84
N SER A 112 2.82 -1.93 5.53
CA SER A 112 2.04 -1.05 4.67
C SER A 112 1.43 -1.83 3.50
N PHE A 113 0.18 -1.50 3.17
CA PHE A 113 -0.58 -2.15 2.12
C PHE A 113 -1.40 -1.13 1.35
N SER A 114 -1.66 -1.40 0.08
CA SER A 114 -2.67 -0.64 -0.66
C SER A 114 -4.00 -0.66 0.09
N ALA A 115 -4.62 0.49 0.29
CA ALA A 115 -5.97 0.60 0.86
C ALA A 115 -7.07 0.43 -0.20
N ILE A 116 -6.72 -0.09 -1.37
CA ILE A 116 -7.63 -0.43 -2.46
C ILE A 116 -7.91 -1.93 -2.40
N CYS A 117 -9.15 -2.30 -2.08
CA CYS A 117 -9.57 -3.69 -1.96
C CYS A 117 -9.32 -4.46 -3.27
N ALA A 118 -8.67 -5.63 -3.18
CA ALA A 118 -8.32 -6.45 -4.34
C ALA A 118 -9.51 -7.09 -5.07
N HIS A 119 -10.75 -6.92 -4.56
CA HIS A 119 -11.97 -7.41 -5.22
C HIS A 119 -12.59 -6.34 -6.13
N LYS A 120 -13.25 -5.34 -5.56
CA LYS A 120 -13.96 -4.28 -6.30
C LYS A 120 -13.40 -2.87 -6.06
N MET A 121 -12.16 -2.81 -5.61
CA MET A 121 -11.43 -1.57 -5.45
C MET A 121 -12.10 -0.54 -4.52
N SER A 122 -12.90 -1.01 -3.53
CA SER A 122 -13.34 -0.16 -2.43
C SER A 122 -12.11 0.45 -1.76
N HIS A 123 -12.13 1.74 -1.52
CA HIS A 123 -11.01 2.50 -0.98
C HIS A 123 -11.49 3.61 -0.05
N PRO A 124 -10.65 4.12 0.85
CA PRO A 124 -10.96 5.29 1.65
C PRO A 124 -11.16 6.54 0.78
N SER A 125 -12.19 7.30 1.08
CA SER A 125 -12.44 8.65 0.57
C SER A 125 -12.65 9.60 1.74
N VAL A 126 -12.63 10.90 1.50
CA VAL A 126 -12.88 11.90 2.56
C VAL A 126 -14.24 11.69 3.25
N GLN A 127 -15.24 11.19 2.53
CA GLN A 127 -16.58 10.97 3.09
C GLN A 127 -16.73 9.64 3.82
N VAL A 128 -16.13 8.57 3.28
CA VAL A 128 -16.37 7.22 3.82
C VAL A 128 -15.26 6.25 3.45
N SER A 129 -14.95 5.34 4.39
CA SER A 129 -14.15 4.14 4.12
C SER A 129 -14.96 2.88 4.43
N PHE A 130 -14.98 1.94 3.48
CA PHE A 130 -15.52 0.59 3.65
C PHE A 130 -14.43 -0.44 3.91
N ILE A 131 -13.16 -0.09 3.69
CA ILE A 131 -12.00 -0.94 3.98
C ILE A 131 -11.22 -0.30 5.11
N ASN A 132 -11.06 -1.02 6.23
CA ASN A 132 -10.48 -0.49 7.45
C ASN A 132 -9.60 -1.53 8.13
N TYR A 133 -8.54 -1.10 8.84
CA TYR A 133 -7.84 -1.95 9.78
C TYR A 133 -8.68 -2.11 11.05
N ARG A 134 -8.77 -3.34 11.54
CA ARG A 134 -9.58 -3.74 12.70
C ARG A 134 -8.66 -4.38 13.74
N PRO A 135 -8.22 -3.60 14.76
CA PRO A 135 -7.42 -4.14 15.87
C PRO A 135 -8.23 -5.05 16.79
N GLU A 136 -9.53 -4.82 16.90
CA GLU A 136 -10.46 -5.63 17.69
C GLU A 136 -10.88 -6.92 16.96
N GLU A 137 -11.44 -7.87 17.73
CA GLU A 137 -11.95 -9.11 17.15
C GLU A 137 -13.16 -8.86 16.25
N VAL A 138 -13.11 -9.39 15.04
CA VAL A 138 -14.19 -9.39 14.07
C VAL A 138 -14.54 -10.80 13.62
N GLN A 139 -15.79 -11.02 13.22
CA GLN A 139 -16.23 -12.27 12.63
C GLN A 139 -16.24 -12.14 11.10
N TYR A 140 -15.77 -13.18 10.40
CA TYR A 140 -15.79 -13.23 8.93
C TYR A 140 -16.04 -14.66 8.43
N ALA A 141 -16.50 -14.78 7.17
CA ALA A 141 -16.62 -16.06 6.50
C ALA A 141 -15.28 -16.44 5.84
N GLY A 142 -14.73 -17.58 6.22
CA GLY A 142 -13.52 -18.14 5.61
C GLY A 142 -13.78 -18.81 4.27
N HIS A 143 -12.71 -19.21 3.57
CA HIS A 143 -12.81 -19.98 2.31
C HIS A 143 -13.36 -21.40 2.50
N ASP A 144 -13.36 -21.89 3.73
CA ASP A 144 -13.97 -23.18 4.15
C ASP A 144 -15.48 -23.10 4.38
N ASN A 145 -16.10 -21.94 4.10
CA ASN A 145 -17.50 -21.61 4.38
C ASN A 145 -17.89 -21.66 5.86
N LEU A 146 -16.91 -21.59 6.76
CA LEU A 146 -17.14 -21.47 8.19
C LEU A 146 -16.92 -20.01 8.65
N PHE A 147 -17.55 -19.66 9.78
CA PHE A 147 -17.29 -18.39 10.43
C PHE A 147 -16.07 -18.50 11.33
N HIS A 148 -15.14 -17.57 11.13
CA HIS A 148 -13.94 -17.40 11.92
C HIS A 148 -13.98 -16.09 12.70
N ARG A 149 -13.18 -15.99 13.77
CA ARG A 149 -12.98 -14.75 14.52
C ARG A 149 -11.50 -14.44 14.58
N ARG A 150 -11.16 -13.18 14.32
CA ARG A 150 -9.77 -12.72 14.35
C ARG A 150 -9.69 -11.23 14.61
N GLN A 151 -8.65 -10.83 15.32
CA GLN A 151 -8.25 -9.44 15.52
C GLN A 151 -7.07 -9.08 14.61
N ASN A 152 -6.75 -7.80 14.51
CA ASN A 152 -5.64 -7.27 13.74
C ASN A 152 -5.72 -7.63 12.24
N VAL A 153 -6.85 -7.39 11.63
CA VAL A 153 -7.11 -7.67 10.21
C VAL A 153 -7.46 -6.39 9.45
N ILE A 154 -7.24 -6.38 8.14
CA ILE A 154 -7.83 -5.37 7.25
C ILE A 154 -9.12 -5.95 6.70
N TYR A 155 -10.24 -5.29 6.97
CA TYR A 155 -11.57 -5.76 6.60
C TYR A 155 -12.25 -4.79 5.64
N CYS A 156 -12.69 -5.29 4.49
CA CYS A 156 -13.49 -4.55 3.51
C CYS A 156 -14.97 -4.91 3.67
N CYS A 157 -15.73 -4.04 4.34
CA CYS A 157 -17.17 -4.22 4.59
C CYS A 157 -18.05 -4.06 3.34
N SER A 158 -17.49 -3.64 2.21
CA SER A 158 -18.26 -3.58 0.96
C SER A 158 -18.74 -4.97 0.54
N GLU A 159 -17.87 -5.99 0.65
CA GLU A 159 -18.18 -7.35 0.21
C GLU A 159 -17.54 -8.46 1.08
N GLY A 160 -17.08 -8.12 2.27
CA GLY A 160 -16.62 -9.10 3.26
C GLY A 160 -15.23 -9.67 3.00
N SER A 161 -14.38 -9.03 2.19
CA SER A 161 -12.99 -9.46 2.02
C SER A 161 -12.15 -9.10 3.24
N VAL A 162 -11.40 -10.08 3.77
CA VAL A 162 -10.58 -9.93 4.97
C VAL A 162 -9.15 -10.33 4.67
N TYR A 163 -8.19 -9.52 5.16
CA TYR A 163 -6.77 -9.68 4.88
C TYR A 163 -5.96 -9.67 6.17
N ASP A 164 -4.87 -10.46 6.17
CA ASP A 164 -3.92 -10.54 7.27
C ASP A 164 -2.70 -9.63 7.04
N PRO A 165 -2.58 -8.51 7.73
CA PRO A 165 -1.41 -7.65 7.59
C PRO A 165 -0.13 -8.26 8.16
N ALA A 166 -0.22 -9.25 9.06
CA ALA A 166 0.94 -9.95 9.58
C ALA A 166 1.51 -11.00 8.61
N GLU A 167 0.72 -11.40 7.61
CA GLU A 167 1.11 -12.36 6.57
C GLU A 167 1.10 -11.74 5.16
N GLY A 168 1.53 -10.48 5.03
CA GLY A 168 1.71 -9.82 3.73
C GLY A 168 0.41 -9.47 3.02
N GLY A 169 -0.67 -9.24 3.76
CA GLY A 169 -1.98 -8.92 3.18
C GLY A 169 -2.70 -10.14 2.61
N ARG A 170 -2.33 -11.36 3.03
CA ARG A 170 -2.97 -12.63 2.62
C ARG A 170 -4.47 -12.57 2.85
N VAL A 171 -5.24 -13.09 1.88
CA VAL A 171 -6.70 -13.21 2.01
C VAL A 171 -7.04 -14.30 3.02
N LEU A 172 -7.84 -13.96 4.03
CA LEU A 172 -8.39 -14.86 5.03
C LEU A 172 -9.79 -15.35 4.69
N GLY A 173 -10.56 -14.51 3.99
CA GLY A 173 -11.92 -14.81 3.60
C GLY A 173 -12.53 -13.74 2.71
N GLY A 174 -13.75 -14.00 2.24
CA GLY A 174 -14.45 -13.16 1.29
C GLY A 174 -13.99 -13.34 -0.16
N PRO A 175 -14.49 -12.52 -1.09
CA PRO A 175 -14.35 -12.74 -2.53
C PRO A 175 -13.05 -12.21 -3.15
N ALA A 176 -12.13 -11.63 -2.38
CA ALA A 176 -10.89 -11.09 -2.93
C ALA A 176 -10.03 -12.20 -3.57
N PRO A 177 -9.62 -12.04 -4.83
CA PRO A 177 -8.85 -13.06 -5.53
C PRO A 177 -7.34 -13.00 -5.24
N ASN A 178 -6.86 -11.91 -4.67
CA ASN A 178 -5.44 -11.65 -4.42
C ASN A 178 -5.21 -11.10 -3.00
N PRO A 179 -4.03 -11.29 -2.42
CA PRO A 179 -3.57 -10.49 -1.31
C PRO A 179 -3.63 -8.99 -1.64
N LEU A 180 -3.72 -8.13 -0.64
CA LEU A 180 -3.51 -6.70 -0.86
C LEU A 180 -2.08 -6.47 -1.34
N ALA A 181 -1.91 -5.60 -2.33
CA ALA A 181 -0.58 -5.18 -2.75
C ALA A 181 0.17 -4.57 -1.55
N ALA A 182 1.33 -5.12 -1.24
CA ALA A 182 2.15 -4.63 -0.16
C ALA A 182 2.98 -3.43 -0.64
N ILE A 183 3.00 -2.36 0.15
CA ILE A 183 3.89 -1.22 -0.08
C ILE A 183 5.20 -1.52 0.62
N LEU A 184 6.28 -1.55 -0.16
CA LEU A 184 7.62 -1.77 0.36
C LEU A 184 8.11 -0.51 1.06
N LEU A 185 8.48 -0.66 2.31
CA LEU A 185 8.98 0.41 3.16
C LEU A 185 10.48 0.24 3.41
N GLU A 186 11.16 1.36 3.63
CA GLU A 186 12.48 1.43 4.21
C GLU A 186 12.43 2.18 5.55
N HIS A 187 13.22 1.72 6.50
CA HIS A 187 13.48 2.41 7.76
C HIS A 187 14.96 2.79 7.84
N ASP A 188 15.23 4.06 8.07
CA ASP A 188 16.58 4.53 8.34
C ASP A 188 16.85 4.46 9.85
N PRO A 189 17.73 3.58 10.34
CA PRO A 189 17.97 3.41 11.76
C PRO A 189 18.73 4.59 12.41
N GLN A 190 19.34 5.48 11.62
CA GLN A 190 20.06 6.64 12.15
C GLN A 190 19.11 7.81 12.45
N THR A 191 18.12 8.01 11.61
CA THR A 191 17.16 9.11 11.73
C THR A 191 15.80 8.66 12.26
N ASP A 192 15.56 7.36 12.30
CA ASP A 192 14.26 6.71 12.56
C ASP A 192 13.18 7.04 11.51
N TYR A 193 13.56 7.54 10.33
CA TYR A 193 12.63 7.94 9.29
C TYR A 193 12.14 6.75 8.45
N LEU A 194 10.91 6.89 7.95
CA LEU A 194 10.26 5.92 7.08
C LEU A 194 10.16 6.45 5.64
N PHE A 195 10.34 5.53 4.68
CA PHE A 195 10.21 5.82 3.26
C PHE A 195 9.40 4.71 2.57
N ALA A 196 8.57 5.08 1.60
CA ALA A 196 7.97 4.15 0.67
C ALA A 196 8.84 4.06 -0.60
N VAL A 197 9.07 2.84 -1.11
CA VAL A 197 10.06 2.60 -2.17
C VAL A 197 9.55 1.72 -3.31
N GLY A 198 8.46 1.00 -3.10
CA GLY A 198 7.95 0.07 -4.12
C GLY A 198 6.66 -0.60 -3.72
N VAL A 199 6.21 -1.50 -4.59
CA VAL A 199 4.98 -2.28 -4.43
C VAL A 199 5.29 -3.73 -4.76
N ALA A 200 4.91 -4.66 -3.88
CA ALA A 200 5.00 -6.09 -4.11
C ALA A 200 3.61 -6.71 -4.25
N GLY A 201 3.51 -7.75 -5.08
CA GLY A 201 2.25 -8.40 -5.39
C GLY A 201 1.46 -7.70 -6.50
N GLN A 202 0.22 -8.14 -6.71
CA GLN A 202 -0.65 -7.60 -7.74
C GLN A 202 -1.35 -6.34 -7.25
N SER A 203 -1.00 -5.17 -7.79
CA SER A 203 -1.73 -3.93 -7.55
C SER A 203 -2.99 -3.86 -8.41
N MET A 204 -3.97 -3.08 -7.93
CA MET A 204 -5.20 -2.76 -8.67
C MET A 204 -5.13 -1.39 -9.38
N PHE A 205 -3.98 -0.74 -9.42
CA PHE A 205 -3.87 0.68 -9.80
C PHE A 205 -4.38 0.98 -11.21
N ALA A 206 -4.05 0.15 -12.22
CA ALA A 206 -4.53 0.38 -13.58
C ALA A 206 -6.06 0.34 -13.66
N SER A 207 -6.67 -0.71 -13.13
CA SER A 207 -8.14 -0.85 -13.09
C SER A 207 -8.80 0.21 -12.20
N TYR A 208 -8.11 0.65 -11.16
CA TYR A 208 -8.56 1.70 -10.27
C TYR A 208 -8.68 3.05 -11.00
N PHE A 209 -7.65 3.43 -11.76
CA PHE A 209 -7.70 4.65 -12.58
C PHE A 209 -8.72 4.56 -13.71
N GLU A 210 -8.82 3.39 -14.37
CA GLU A 210 -9.83 3.18 -15.41
C GLU A 210 -11.25 3.31 -14.87
N THR A 211 -11.51 2.80 -13.66
CA THR A 211 -12.84 2.77 -13.07
C THR A 211 -13.22 4.08 -12.39
N PHE A 212 -12.29 4.71 -11.68
CA PHE A 212 -12.58 5.85 -10.81
C PHE A 212 -11.94 7.17 -11.26
N GLY A 213 -11.18 7.19 -12.38
CA GLY A 213 -10.38 8.35 -12.81
C GLY A 213 -11.12 9.67 -12.71
N HIS A 214 -12.29 9.77 -13.33
CA HIS A 214 -13.09 11.01 -13.28
C HIS A 214 -13.51 11.43 -11.86
N ARG A 215 -13.85 10.48 -10.99
CA ARG A 215 -14.16 10.77 -9.58
C ARG A 215 -12.92 11.25 -8.83
N LEU A 216 -11.77 10.62 -9.09
CA LEU A 216 -10.50 10.98 -8.48
C LEU A 216 -10.05 12.39 -8.92
N GLU A 217 -10.24 12.75 -10.19
CA GLU A 217 -9.98 14.11 -10.69
C GLU A 217 -10.75 15.17 -9.89
N LEU A 218 -12.03 14.89 -9.57
CA LEU A 218 -12.84 15.77 -8.74
C LEU A 218 -12.39 15.80 -7.28
N GLU A 219 -12.05 14.64 -6.72
CA GLU A 219 -11.64 14.50 -5.30
C GLU A 219 -10.29 15.16 -5.06
N PHE A 220 -9.31 14.91 -5.93
CA PHE A 220 -7.94 15.41 -5.82
C PHE A 220 -7.74 16.77 -6.51
N LYS A 221 -8.77 17.29 -7.22
CA LYS A 221 -8.70 18.55 -7.98
C LYS A 221 -7.53 18.58 -8.97
N SER A 222 -7.26 17.48 -9.60
CA SER A 222 -6.14 17.26 -10.53
C SER A 222 -6.57 16.40 -11.70
N GLU A 223 -6.20 16.77 -12.92
CA GLU A 223 -6.35 15.95 -14.14
C GLU A 223 -5.32 14.81 -14.21
N TRP A 224 -4.31 14.81 -13.32
CA TRP A 224 -3.18 13.89 -13.31
C TRP A 224 -3.23 12.98 -12.09
N VAL A 225 -4.35 12.29 -11.88
CA VAL A 225 -4.56 11.42 -10.69
C VAL A 225 -3.58 10.25 -10.61
N ASP A 226 -2.98 9.85 -11.72
CA ASP A 226 -1.93 8.84 -11.87
C ASP A 226 -0.51 9.44 -11.83
N GLN A 227 -0.36 10.69 -11.44
CA GLN A 227 0.96 11.30 -11.26
C GLN A 227 1.69 10.60 -10.11
N ALA A 228 2.94 10.20 -10.38
CA ALA A 228 3.79 9.61 -9.35
C ALA A 228 4.08 10.62 -8.23
N VAL A 229 4.01 10.16 -6.98
CA VAL A 229 4.41 10.94 -5.82
C VAL A 229 5.92 11.14 -5.85
N GLU A 230 6.36 12.37 -5.58
CA GLU A 230 7.76 12.76 -5.51
C GLU A 230 8.08 13.40 -4.15
N GLY A 231 9.32 13.18 -3.68
CA GLY A 231 9.85 13.79 -2.46
C GLY A 231 9.23 13.27 -1.17
N SER A 232 7.98 13.59 -0.88
CA SER A 232 7.31 13.19 0.36
C SER A 232 5.82 12.88 0.18
N SER A 233 5.27 12.08 1.11
CA SER A 233 3.83 11.83 1.24
C SER A 233 3.40 12.03 2.68
N LYS A 234 2.31 12.80 2.89
CA LYS A 234 1.75 13.06 4.21
C LYS A 234 1.03 11.83 4.74
N VAL A 235 1.27 11.55 6.00
CA VAL A 235 0.63 10.49 6.76
C VAL A 235 -0.36 11.11 7.73
N VAL A 236 -1.59 10.68 7.67
CA VAL A 236 -2.68 11.10 8.55
C VAL A 236 -3.34 9.87 9.18
N THR A 237 -4.06 10.01 10.28
CA THR A 237 -4.89 8.89 10.76
C THR A 237 -6.08 8.68 9.84
N LEU A 238 -6.57 7.46 9.71
CA LEU A 238 -7.76 7.18 8.91
C LEU A 238 -8.98 7.94 9.44
N ASP A 239 -9.07 8.10 10.76
CA ASP A 239 -10.13 8.87 11.44
C ASP A 239 -10.10 10.36 11.09
N SER A 240 -8.92 10.95 10.91
CA SER A 240 -8.82 12.35 10.49
C SER A 240 -9.10 12.53 8.99
N TYR A 241 -8.80 11.51 8.18
CA TYR A 241 -9.02 11.57 6.72
C TYR A 241 -10.48 11.34 6.34
N CYS A 242 -11.13 10.32 6.93
CA CYS A 242 -12.49 9.91 6.58
C CYS A 242 -13.52 10.42 7.59
N ALA A 243 -14.56 11.10 7.11
CA ALA A 243 -15.69 11.52 7.96
C ALA A 243 -16.43 10.33 8.58
N ARG A 244 -16.40 9.16 7.97
CA ARG A 244 -17.06 7.95 8.45
C ARG A 244 -16.32 6.67 8.04
N GLN A 245 -16.10 5.78 8.98
CA GLN A 245 -15.70 4.40 8.72
C GLN A 245 -16.92 3.47 8.83
N VAL A 246 -17.12 2.60 7.85
CA VAL A 246 -18.15 1.55 7.88
C VAL A 246 -17.49 0.30 8.46
N LEU A 247 -17.96 -0.11 9.63
CA LEU A 247 -17.49 -1.27 10.37
C LEU A 247 -18.57 -2.35 10.36
N CYS A 248 -18.23 -3.55 9.95
CA CYS A 248 -19.14 -4.69 9.90
C CYS A 248 -18.69 -5.84 10.79
#